data_a767a70b93eecd5a5ff2065c355f1e85
#
_entry.id   a767a70b93eecd5a5ff2065c355f1e85
#
_cell.length_a   1.000
_cell.length_b   1.000
_cell.length_c   1.000
_cell.angle_alpha   90.00
_cell.angle_beta   90.00
_cell.angle_gamma   90.00
#
_symmetry.space_group_name_H-M   'P 1'
#
loop_
_entity.id
_entity.type
_entity.pdbx_description
1 polymer ?
#
loop_
_entity_poly.entity_id
_entity_poly.type
_entity_poly.pdbx_seq_one_letter_code
_entity_poly.pdbx_strand_id
1 'polypeptide(L)'
;MTTNSSSTSTPDTGGEAPGVPTDAELASSLDGDFSSEYATVNGLRLHYVTGGEGTPLVLLPGWPETWWEFRKVMPALAAAGRRVIVLDLPGMGGSDKPATGYDKKTMAGVVHGFVRALGYDQVDIAGHDVGAQVAFSFAVNHPEATRRVALLDVLHPDASMYQIPVLPAPGMPFFPWWFAFNQVVGLPEQLLAGRAHFLIAWVFDNFLLDQGAVTPADRAVYTRAYDTADGIRGGNGWYQTFGQDIADLGTYGQVTAPMLGLVSNLADGMFAKQMEATLPTQGSDVRVVLVPDAGHYFVEEAPQAVIDAFNAFFV
;
A
#
# COMPACT_ATOMS: atom_id res chain seq x y z
N MET A 1 -13.59 -19.13 63.23
CA MET A 1 -13.37 -17.69 63.10
C MET A 1 -12.66 -17.43 61.80
N THR A 2 -13.41 -17.12 60.79
CA THR A 2 -12.93 -16.88 59.44
C THR A 2 -12.96 -15.37 59.20
N THR A 3 -11.79 -14.78 59.00
CA THR A 3 -11.67 -13.37 58.63
C THR A 3 -11.67 -13.24 57.11
N ASN A 4 -12.74 -12.64 56.61
CA ASN A 4 -12.86 -12.17 55.22
C ASN A 4 -12.04 -10.90 55.05
N SER A 5 -11.02 -10.94 54.18
CA SER A 5 -10.36 -9.76 53.66
C SER A 5 -10.94 -9.41 52.28
N SER A 6 -11.77 -8.38 52.24
CA SER A 6 -12.27 -7.76 51.03
C SER A 6 -11.17 -6.91 50.40
N SER A 7 -10.63 -7.35 49.29
CA SER A 7 -9.81 -6.51 48.42
C SER A 7 -10.71 -5.61 47.58
N THR A 8 -10.70 -4.32 47.88
CA THR A 8 -11.29 -3.29 47.02
C THR A 8 -10.38 -3.06 45.84
N SER A 9 -10.79 -3.54 44.66
CA SER A 9 -10.18 -3.15 43.38
C SER A 9 -10.56 -1.71 43.08
N THR A 10 -9.60 -0.82 43.06
CA THR A 10 -9.73 0.52 42.47
C THR A 10 -10.11 0.37 41.00
N PRO A 11 -11.09 1.13 40.48
CA PRO A 11 -11.35 1.16 39.07
C PRO A 11 -10.13 1.79 38.35
N ASP A 12 -9.59 1.06 37.39
CA ASP A 12 -8.61 1.56 36.45
C ASP A 12 -9.29 2.70 35.66
N THR A 13 -8.96 3.93 36.00
CA THR A 13 -9.29 5.09 35.18
C THR A 13 -8.36 5.06 33.99
N GLY A 14 -8.70 4.26 32.98
CA GLY A 14 -8.04 4.27 31.69
C GLY A 14 -8.05 5.70 31.17
N GLY A 15 -6.89 6.38 31.22
CA GLY A 15 -6.69 7.62 30.53
C GLY A 15 -6.93 7.35 29.06
N GLU A 16 -7.87 8.07 28.44
CA GLU A 16 -8.04 8.07 27.00
C GLU A 16 -6.67 8.34 26.37
N ALA A 17 -6.16 7.38 25.62
CA ALA A 17 -4.98 7.60 24.80
C ALA A 17 -5.28 8.80 23.89
N PRO A 18 -4.34 9.75 23.69
CA PRO A 18 -4.56 10.88 22.80
C PRO A 18 -5.04 10.35 21.47
N GLY A 19 -6.15 10.88 20.95
CA GLY A 19 -6.79 10.40 19.73
C GLY A 19 -5.79 10.45 18.57
N VAL A 20 -5.85 9.46 17.67
CA VAL A 20 -5.04 9.44 16.45
C VAL A 20 -5.37 10.69 15.62
N PRO A 21 -4.38 11.50 15.17
CA PRO A 21 -4.64 12.70 14.38
C PRO A 21 -5.44 12.38 13.11
N THR A 22 -6.28 13.31 12.68
CA THR A 22 -7.02 13.23 11.43
C THR A 22 -6.06 13.30 10.21
N ASP A 23 -6.51 12.85 9.04
CA ASP A 23 -5.69 12.93 7.82
C ASP A 23 -5.34 14.38 7.45
N ALA A 24 -6.22 15.35 7.75
CA ALA A 24 -5.96 16.76 7.56
C ALA A 24 -4.85 17.30 8.50
N GLU A 25 -4.87 16.89 9.78
CA GLU A 25 -3.82 17.25 10.73
C GLU A 25 -2.48 16.62 10.36
N LEU A 26 -2.51 15.34 9.94
CA LEU A 26 -1.32 14.63 9.45
C LEU A 26 -0.75 15.28 8.19
N ALA A 27 -1.57 15.60 7.19
CA ALA A 27 -1.14 16.28 5.98
C ALA A 27 -0.51 17.64 6.29
N SER A 28 -1.15 18.42 7.18
CA SER A 28 -0.63 19.74 7.60
C SER A 28 0.64 19.66 8.44
N SER A 29 1.01 18.49 8.96
CA SER A 29 2.25 18.28 9.71
C SER A 29 3.48 18.03 8.84
N LEU A 30 3.27 17.77 7.53
CA LEU A 30 4.36 17.56 6.58
C LEU A 30 5.00 18.89 6.18
N ASP A 31 6.30 18.88 5.90
CA ASP A 31 7.00 20.03 5.34
C ASP A 31 6.48 20.31 3.92
N GLY A 32 5.97 21.52 3.70
CA GLY A 32 5.35 21.96 2.44
C GLY A 32 3.83 22.11 2.55
N ASP A 33 3.19 22.51 1.45
CA ASP A 33 1.75 22.79 1.39
C ASP A 33 0.99 21.51 1.00
N PHE A 34 0.80 20.59 1.96
CA PHE A 34 0.01 19.37 1.76
C PHE A 34 -1.39 19.53 2.31
N SER A 35 -2.38 19.03 1.57
CA SER A 35 -3.80 19.03 1.95
C SER A 35 -4.41 17.63 1.79
N SER A 36 -5.34 17.31 2.70
CA SER A 36 -6.17 16.11 2.65
C SER A 36 -7.48 16.45 1.95
N GLU A 37 -7.77 15.76 0.87
CA GLU A 37 -8.82 16.08 -0.08
C GLU A 37 -9.68 14.86 -0.43
N TYR A 38 -10.81 15.09 -1.09
CA TYR A 38 -11.68 14.03 -1.60
C TYR A 38 -12.10 14.31 -3.03
N ALA A 39 -12.14 13.24 -3.84
CA ALA A 39 -12.73 13.25 -5.18
C ALA A 39 -13.82 12.18 -5.29
N THR A 40 -14.83 12.42 -6.14
CA THR A 40 -15.86 11.41 -6.42
C THR A 40 -15.67 10.87 -7.83
N VAL A 41 -15.48 9.55 -7.95
CA VAL A 41 -15.26 8.85 -9.21
C VAL A 41 -16.23 7.69 -9.30
N ASN A 42 -17.11 7.68 -10.31
CA ASN A 42 -18.09 6.61 -10.51
C ASN A 42 -18.95 6.30 -9.26
N GLY A 43 -19.25 7.34 -8.46
CA GLY A 43 -20.01 7.21 -7.23
C GLY A 43 -19.20 6.81 -5.99
N LEU A 44 -17.91 6.50 -6.13
CA LEU A 44 -16.99 6.26 -5.02
C LEU A 44 -16.36 7.59 -4.56
N ARG A 45 -16.38 7.83 -3.27
CA ARG A 45 -15.66 8.94 -2.63
C ARG A 45 -14.24 8.46 -2.29
N LEU A 46 -13.25 9.06 -2.91
CA LEU A 46 -11.84 8.70 -2.80
C LEU A 46 -11.09 9.77 -2.01
N HIS A 47 -10.40 9.36 -0.98
CA HIS A 47 -9.50 10.20 -0.20
C HIS A 47 -8.11 10.24 -0.83
N TYR A 48 -7.50 11.41 -0.85
CA TYR A 48 -6.11 11.58 -1.26
C TYR A 48 -5.44 12.74 -0.53
N VAL A 49 -4.12 12.69 -0.42
CA VAL A 49 -3.31 13.81 0.07
C VAL A 49 -2.46 14.33 -1.07
N THR A 50 -2.40 15.65 -1.23
CA THR A 50 -1.68 16.27 -2.33
C THR A 50 -0.93 17.51 -1.91
N GLY A 51 0.20 17.76 -2.57
CA GLY A 51 1.03 18.97 -2.36
C GLY A 51 2.07 19.15 -3.45
N GLY A 52 2.77 20.28 -3.43
CA GLY A 52 3.73 20.66 -4.45
C GLY A 52 3.10 21.08 -5.78
N GLU A 53 3.94 21.40 -6.75
CA GLU A 53 3.55 21.86 -8.09
C GLU A 53 4.41 21.17 -9.15
N GLY A 54 3.93 21.12 -10.39
CA GLY A 54 4.65 20.58 -11.54
C GLY A 54 4.07 19.27 -12.07
N THR A 55 4.93 18.35 -12.50
CA THR A 55 4.49 17.08 -13.10
C THR A 55 3.73 16.22 -12.09
N PRO A 56 2.50 15.75 -12.43
CA PRO A 56 1.72 14.92 -11.52
C PRO A 56 2.37 13.55 -11.31
N LEU A 57 2.60 13.21 -10.04
CA LEU A 57 3.07 11.89 -9.59
C LEU A 57 2.03 11.31 -8.65
N VAL A 58 1.36 10.25 -9.10
CA VAL A 58 0.39 9.50 -8.31
C VAL A 58 1.09 8.38 -7.58
N LEU A 59 0.90 8.30 -6.26
CA LEU A 59 1.45 7.27 -5.39
C LEU A 59 0.31 6.43 -4.82
N LEU A 60 0.44 5.11 -4.91
CA LEU A 60 -0.54 4.13 -4.46
C LEU A 60 0.06 3.30 -3.33
N PRO A 61 -0.48 3.40 -2.11
CA PRO A 61 0.04 2.69 -0.94
C PRO A 61 -0.19 1.18 -1.00
N GLY A 62 0.57 0.47 -0.14
CA GLY A 62 0.44 -0.95 0.11
C GLY A 62 -0.52 -1.31 1.24
N TRP A 63 -0.80 -2.61 1.40
CA TRP A 63 -1.51 -3.13 2.56
C TRP A 63 -0.49 -3.54 3.66
N PRO A 64 -0.75 -3.27 4.94
CA PRO A 64 -1.92 -2.62 5.53
C PRO A 64 -1.70 -1.13 5.85
N GLU A 65 -1.10 -0.41 4.95
CA GLU A 65 -0.80 1.01 5.08
C GLU A 65 -1.91 1.88 4.47
N THR A 66 -1.67 3.18 4.39
CA THR A 66 -2.53 4.20 3.80
C THR A 66 -1.63 5.23 3.12
N TRP A 67 -2.18 6.35 2.66
CA TRP A 67 -1.39 7.45 2.13
C TRP A 67 -0.20 7.85 3.03
N TRP A 68 -0.29 7.60 4.34
CA TRP A 68 0.73 7.94 5.34
C TRP A 68 2.06 7.20 5.15
N GLU A 69 2.06 6.08 4.42
CA GLU A 69 3.26 5.36 3.98
C GLU A 69 4.29 6.29 3.32
N PHE A 70 3.81 7.18 2.44
CA PHE A 70 4.68 8.05 1.65
C PHE A 70 5.09 9.34 2.35
N ARG A 71 4.67 9.61 3.61
CA ARG A 71 4.93 10.86 4.32
C ARG A 71 6.38 11.32 4.34
N LYS A 72 7.31 10.36 4.42
CA LYS A 72 8.75 10.65 4.49
C LYS A 72 9.35 11.04 3.15
N VAL A 73 8.71 10.70 2.04
CA VAL A 73 9.20 10.98 0.69
C VAL A 73 8.47 12.14 0.02
N MET A 74 7.21 12.39 0.38
CA MET A 74 6.35 13.41 -0.23
C MET A 74 6.98 14.80 -0.25
N PRO A 75 7.56 15.34 0.86
CA PRO A 75 8.13 16.67 0.88
C PRO A 75 9.28 16.84 -0.11
N ALA A 76 10.18 15.86 -0.17
CA ALA A 76 11.33 15.91 -1.06
C ALA A 76 10.92 15.80 -2.54
N LEU A 77 9.90 14.99 -2.85
CA LEU A 77 9.37 14.85 -4.21
C LEU A 77 8.66 16.14 -4.66
N ALA A 78 7.91 16.79 -3.77
CA ALA A 78 7.28 18.09 -4.03
C ALA A 78 8.35 19.18 -4.27
N ALA A 79 9.38 19.23 -3.43
CA ALA A 79 10.50 20.17 -3.58
C ALA A 79 11.29 19.92 -4.88
N ALA A 80 11.27 18.71 -5.43
CA ALA A 80 11.86 18.38 -6.72
C ALA A 80 10.98 18.77 -7.94
N GLY A 81 9.91 19.54 -7.73
CA GLY A 81 9.06 20.05 -8.82
C GLY A 81 7.98 19.06 -9.28
N ARG A 82 7.40 18.28 -8.35
CA ARG A 82 6.30 17.36 -8.63
C ARG A 82 5.03 17.78 -7.91
N ARG A 83 3.90 17.64 -8.58
CA ARG A 83 2.60 17.59 -7.94
C ARG A 83 2.41 16.20 -7.39
N VAL A 84 2.71 16.00 -6.12
CA VAL A 84 2.57 14.70 -5.44
C VAL A 84 1.11 14.48 -5.06
N ILE A 85 0.57 13.30 -5.39
CA ILE A 85 -0.82 12.91 -5.14
C ILE A 85 -0.80 11.48 -4.60
N VAL A 86 -1.07 11.30 -3.31
CA VAL A 86 -1.13 9.97 -2.70
C VAL A 86 -2.57 9.58 -2.51
N LEU A 87 -3.03 8.54 -3.19
CA LEU A 87 -4.41 8.10 -3.21
C LEU A 87 -4.61 6.91 -2.27
N ASP A 88 -5.48 7.03 -1.28
CA ASP A 88 -6.06 5.86 -0.63
C ASP A 88 -6.94 5.11 -1.63
N LEU A 89 -6.53 3.91 -2.03
CA LEU A 89 -7.32 3.07 -2.93
C LEU A 89 -8.69 2.71 -2.32
N PRO A 90 -9.73 2.40 -3.12
CA PRO A 90 -10.97 1.85 -2.58
C PRO A 90 -10.69 0.68 -1.63
N GLY A 91 -11.26 0.73 -0.43
CA GLY A 91 -10.97 -0.25 0.63
C GLY A 91 -9.92 0.19 1.65
N MET A 92 -9.20 1.29 1.39
CA MET A 92 -8.08 1.80 2.19
C MET A 92 -8.44 3.14 2.84
N GLY A 93 -7.85 3.43 3.98
CA GLY A 93 -7.83 4.76 4.61
C GLY A 93 -9.18 5.48 4.65
N GLY A 94 -9.18 6.71 4.18
CA GLY A 94 -10.37 7.57 4.09
C GLY A 94 -11.27 7.34 2.87
N SER A 95 -10.87 6.45 1.94
CA SER A 95 -11.68 6.12 0.76
C SER A 95 -12.83 5.17 1.08
N ASP A 96 -13.86 5.19 0.22
CA ASP A 96 -15.00 4.27 0.31
C ASP A 96 -14.55 2.80 0.24
N LYS A 97 -15.35 1.94 0.85
CA LYS A 97 -15.12 0.50 0.95
C LYS A 97 -16.25 -0.28 0.27
N PRO A 98 -16.28 -0.29 -1.09
CA PRO A 98 -17.34 -0.95 -1.84
C PRO A 98 -17.40 -2.45 -1.52
N ALA A 99 -18.52 -3.10 -1.83
CA ALA A 99 -18.67 -4.53 -1.58
C ALA A 99 -17.88 -5.42 -2.56
N THR A 100 -17.52 -4.90 -3.73
CA THR A 100 -16.86 -5.61 -4.84
C THR A 100 -16.00 -4.65 -5.65
N GLY A 101 -15.26 -5.16 -6.65
CA GLY A 101 -14.47 -4.33 -7.57
C GLY A 101 -13.04 -4.12 -7.10
N TYR A 102 -12.48 -5.11 -6.40
CA TYR A 102 -11.13 -5.07 -5.85
C TYR A 102 -10.08 -5.72 -6.76
N ASP A 103 -10.49 -6.28 -7.91
CA ASP A 103 -9.54 -6.74 -8.91
C ASP A 103 -8.73 -5.55 -9.47
N LYS A 104 -7.46 -5.81 -9.81
CA LYS A 104 -6.48 -4.76 -10.14
C LYS A 104 -6.84 -4.01 -11.40
N LYS A 105 -7.58 -4.65 -12.32
CA LYS A 105 -8.06 -4.02 -13.54
C LYS A 105 -9.19 -3.01 -13.26
N THR A 106 -10.16 -3.38 -12.42
CA THR A 106 -11.22 -2.47 -11.96
C THR A 106 -10.63 -1.31 -11.16
N MET A 107 -9.71 -1.59 -10.23
CA MET A 107 -8.98 -0.57 -9.47
C MET A 107 -8.21 0.39 -10.37
N ALA A 108 -7.51 -0.11 -11.38
CA ALA A 108 -6.82 0.71 -12.38
C ALA A 108 -7.79 1.65 -13.12
N GLY A 109 -8.98 1.16 -13.47
CA GLY A 109 -10.05 1.99 -14.04
C GLY A 109 -10.53 3.09 -13.09
N VAL A 110 -10.62 2.81 -11.79
CA VAL A 110 -10.96 3.82 -10.77
C VAL A 110 -9.84 4.87 -10.67
N VAL A 111 -8.57 4.44 -10.63
CA VAL A 111 -7.41 5.36 -10.62
C VAL A 111 -7.38 6.22 -11.88
N HIS A 112 -7.68 5.65 -13.06
CA HIS A 112 -7.78 6.42 -14.30
C HIS A 112 -8.88 7.48 -14.21
N GLY A 113 -10.09 7.09 -13.77
CA GLY A 113 -11.18 8.04 -13.53
C GLY A 113 -10.80 9.14 -12.54
N PHE A 114 -10.06 8.82 -11.48
CA PHE A 114 -9.55 9.76 -10.50
C PHE A 114 -8.56 10.77 -11.13
N VAL A 115 -7.58 10.28 -11.88
CA VAL A 115 -6.60 11.12 -12.59
C VAL A 115 -7.31 12.10 -13.54
N ARG A 116 -8.31 11.60 -14.28
CA ARG A 116 -9.14 12.44 -15.18
C ARG A 116 -9.98 13.46 -14.41
N ALA A 117 -10.54 13.10 -13.28
CA ALA A 117 -11.33 14.01 -12.43
C ALA A 117 -10.48 15.15 -11.85
N LEU A 118 -9.18 14.93 -11.63
CA LEU A 118 -8.21 15.97 -11.24
C LEU A 118 -7.73 16.84 -12.43
N GLY A 119 -8.14 16.54 -13.65
CA GLY A 119 -7.81 17.30 -14.85
C GLY A 119 -6.50 16.89 -15.53
N TYR A 120 -5.93 15.74 -15.19
CA TYR A 120 -4.71 15.26 -15.82
C TYR A 120 -5.01 14.27 -16.96
N ASP A 121 -4.34 14.45 -18.09
CA ASP A 121 -4.38 13.51 -19.21
C ASP A 121 -3.37 12.38 -19.03
N GLN A 122 -2.20 12.71 -18.49
CA GLN A 122 -1.11 11.78 -18.23
C GLN A 122 -0.47 12.05 -16.87
N VAL A 123 -0.02 10.98 -16.21
CA VAL A 123 0.67 11.03 -14.91
C VAL A 123 1.89 10.12 -14.90
N ASP A 124 2.86 10.43 -14.07
CA ASP A 124 3.77 9.46 -13.52
C ASP A 124 3.04 8.71 -12.39
N ILE A 125 3.22 7.40 -12.28
CA ILE A 125 2.54 6.59 -11.28
C ILE A 125 3.51 5.64 -10.59
N ALA A 126 3.43 5.51 -9.29
CA ALA A 126 4.15 4.51 -8.53
C ALA A 126 3.21 3.84 -7.53
N GLY A 127 3.48 2.57 -7.22
CA GLY A 127 2.72 1.87 -6.20
C GLY A 127 3.59 0.90 -5.44
N HIS A 128 3.25 0.67 -4.18
CA HIS A 128 3.87 -0.31 -3.31
C HIS A 128 2.88 -1.44 -3.00
N ASP A 129 3.35 -2.67 -2.90
CA ASP A 129 2.56 -3.87 -2.60
C ASP A 129 1.30 -3.97 -3.49
N VAL A 130 0.09 -3.99 -2.95
CA VAL A 130 -1.16 -3.99 -3.74
C VAL A 130 -1.26 -2.74 -4.63
N GLY A 131 -0.70 -1.61 -4.20
CA GLY A 131 -0.57 -0.40 -5.02
C GLY A 131 0.30 -0.61 -6.25
N ALA A 132 1.38 -1.40 -6.17
CA ALA A 132 2.21 -1.76 -7.32
C ALA A 132 1.43 -2.61 -8.34
N GLN A 133 0.62 -3.54 -7.86
CA GLN A 133 -0.24 -4.37 -8.71
C GLN A 133 -1.26 -3.51 -9.48
N VAL A 134 -1.84 -2.51 -8.80
CA VAL A 134 -2.77 -1.56 -9.42
C VAL A 134 -2.04 -0.63 -10.40
N ALA A 135 -0.84 -0.13 -10.05
CA ALA A 135 -0.03 0.72 -10.92
C ALA A 135 0.39 -0.02 -12.22
N PHE A 136 0.76 -1.30 -12.12
CA PHE A 136 1.02 -2.14 -13.29
C PHE A 136 -0.23 -2.28 -14.16
N SER A 137 -1.36 -2.63 -13.54
CA SER A 137 -2.64 -2.77 -14.25
C SER A 137 -3.09 -1.46 -14.88
N PHE A 138 -2.82 -0.31 -14.24
CA PHE A 138 -3.04 1.02 -14.80
C PHE A 138 -2.19 1.23 -16.06
N ALA A 139 -0.89 0.96 -15.98
CA ALA A 139 0.03 1.21 -17.08
C ALA A 139 -0.29 0.36 -18.34
N VAL A 140 -0.74 -0.88 -18.15
CA VAL A 140 -1.07 -1.76 -19.30
C VAL A 140 -2.46 -1.47 -19.88
N ASN A 141 -3.43 -1.07 -19.05
CA ASN A 141 -4.80 -0.83 -19.54
C ASN A 141 -5.06 0.63 -19.95
N HIS A 142 -4.22 1.58 -19.50
CA HIS A 142 -4.31 3.02 -19.79
C HIS A 142 -2.95 3.59 -20.24
N PRO A 143 -2.35 3.04 -21.32
CA PRO A 143 -1.02 3.47 -21.78
C PRO A 143 -0.98 4.95 -22.15
N GLU A 144 -2.08 5.50 -22.67
CA GLU A 144 -2.20 6.91 -23.02
C GLU A 144 -2.16 7.85 -21.83
N ALA A 145 -2.54 7.35 -20.63
CA ALA A 145 -2.53 8.11 -19.38
C ALA A 145 -1.24 7.89 -18.57
N THR A 146 -0.36 7.00 -19.00
CA THR A 146 0.85 6.61 -18.28
C THR A 146 2.08 7.25 -18.91
N ARG A 147 2.77 8.13 -18.19
CA ARG A 147 4.09 8.66 -18.60
C ARG A 147 5.21 7.69 -18.25
N ARG A 148 5.27 7.29 -17.00
CA ARG A 148 6.21 6.33 -16.42
C ARG A 148 5.52 5.58 -15.28
N VAL A 149 5.95 4.35 -15.01
CA VAL A 149 5.42 3.56 -13.89
C VAL A 149 6.55 2.99 -13.05
N ALA A 150 6.42 3.08 -11.71
CA ALA A 150 7.31 2.41 -10.77
C ALA A 150 6.54 1.40 -9.91
N LEU A 151 7.09 0.20 -9.79
CA LEU A 151 6.54 -0.91 -9.03
C LEU A 151 7.47 -1.21 -7.85
N LEU A 152 6.96 -1.10 -6.63
CA LEU A 152 7.73 -1.24 -5.41
C LEU A 152 7.44 -2.60 -4.78
N ASP A 153 8.47 -3.41 -4.69
CA ASP A 153 8.61 -4.71 -4.02
C ASP A 153 7.74 -5.86 -4.55
N VAL A 154 6.64 -5.60 -5.21
CA VAL A 154 5.67 -6.64 -5.60
C VAL A 154 5.34 -6.58 -7.08
N LEU A 155 5.23 -7.76 -7.69
CA LEU A 155 4.73 -7.95 -9.05
C LEU A 155 3.21 -8.15 -9.07
N HIS A 156 2.60 -7.98 -10.24
CA HIS A 156 1.20 -8.33 -10.43
C HIS A 156 0.98 -9.83 -10.18
N PRO A 157 -0.15 -10.25 -9.55
CA PRO A 157 -0.44 -11.66 -9.30
C PRO A 157 -0.39 -12.49 -10.59
N ASP A 158 0.30 -13.62 -10.52
CA ASP A 158 0.40 -14.61 -11.59
C ASP A 158 0.12 -16.04 -11.08
N ALA A 159 0.15 -17.03 -11.96
CA ALA A 159 -0.17 -18.42 -11.62
C ALA A 159 0.77 -19.03 -10.57
N SER A 160 1.93 -18.44 -10.28
CA SER A 160 2.84 -18.92 -9.22
C SER A 160 2.23 -18.75 -7.82
N MET A 161 1.29 -17.82 -7.67
CA MET A 161 0.52 -17.65 -6.42
C MET A 161 -0.18 -18.94 -5.94
N TYR A 162 -0.62 -19.79 -6.87
CA TYR A 162 -1.24 -21.08 -6.54
C TYR A 162 -0.25 -22.12 -5.99
N GLN A 163 1.07 -21.84 -6.08
CA GLN A 163 2.13 -22.71 -5.56
C GLN A 163 2.57 -22.34 -4.15
N ILE A 164 2.05 -21.25 -3.60
CA ILE A 164 2.39 -20.79 -2.25
C ILE A 164 1.85 -21.82 -1.24
N PRO A 165 2.72 -22.44 -0.41
CA PRO A 165 2.28 -23.48 0.51
C PRO A 165 1.45 -22.88 1.65
N VAL A 166 0.39 -23.56 2.05
CA VAL A 166 -0.42 -23.19 3.23
C VAL A 166 0.33 -23.48 4.53
N LEU A 167 1.22 -24.48 4.53
CA LEU A 167 2.05 -24.83 5.68
C LEU A 167 3.52 -24.51 5.37
N PRO A 168 4.19 -23.76 6.24
CA PRO A 168 5.61 -23.46 6.04
C PRO A 168 6.45 -24.71 6.24
N ALA A 169 7.37 -24.98 5.31
CA ALA A 169 8.41 -25.98 5.55
C ALA A 169 9.45 -25.42 6.55
N PRO A 170 10.10 -26.29 7.34
CA PRO A 170 11.20 -25.86 8.21
C PRO A 170 12.28 -25.08 7.43
N GLY A 171 12.65 -23.92 7.93
CA GLY A 171 13.66 -23.06 7.30
C GLY A 171 13.17 -22.19 6.15
N MET A 172 11.86 -22.12 5.89
CA MET A 172 11.33 -21.13 4.95
C MET A 172 11.53 -19.71 5.48
N PRO A 173 12.17 -18.81 4.71
CA PRO A 173 12.43 -17.44 5.14
C PRO A 173 11.18 -16.55 5.14
N PHE A 174 10.13 -16.97 4.44
CA PHE A 174 8.92 -16.19 4.23
C PHE A 174 7.69 -17.09 4.16
N PHE A 175 6.65 -16.74 4.91
CA PHE A 175 5.37 -17.47 4.93
C PHE A 175 4.19 -16.51 4.92
N PRO A 176 3.56 -16.26 3.76
CA PRO A 176 2.46 -15.32 3.60
C PRO A 176 1.11 -15.91 4.02
N TRP A 177 0.97 -16.33 5.28
CA TRP A 177 -0.26 -16.95 5.82
C TRP A 177 -1.51 -16.07 5.64
N TRP A 178 -1.33 -14.74 5.64
CA TRP A 178 -2.43 -13.79 5.47
C TRP A 178 -3.04 -13.84 4.06
N PHE A 179 -2.34 -14.33 3.05
CA PHE A 179 -2.91 -14.53 1.72
C PHE A 179 -4.12 -15.48 1.78
N ALA A 180 -4.00 -16.59 2.52
CA ALA A 180 -5.11 -17.52 2.72
C ALA A 180 -6.15 -16.97 3.70
N PHE A 181 -5.70 -16.31 4.78
CA PHE A 181 -6.60 -15.74 5.78
C PHE A 181 -7.48 -14.62 5.20
N ASN A 182 -6.91 -13.71 4.41
CA ASN A 182 -7.64 -12.60 3.81
C ASN A 182 -8.61 -13.03 2.70
N GLN A 183 -8.46 -14.24 2.15
CA GLN A 183 -9.42 -14.79 1.20
C GLN A 183 -10.69 -15.34 1.87
N VAL A 184 -10.67 -15.56 3.20
CA VAL A 184 -11.86 -16.04 3.92
C VAL A 184 -12.86 -14.91 4.09
N VAL A 185 -14.06 -15.06 3.55
CA VAL A 185 -15.12 -14.05 3.62
C VAL A 185 -15.82 -14.10 4.98
N GLY A 186 -15.93 -12.96 5.64
CA GLY A 186 -16.74 -12.74 6.84
C GLY A 186 -16.09 -13.15 8.17
N LEU A 187 -15.12 -14.08 8.18
CA LEU A 187 -14.45 -14.48 9.41
C LEU A 187 -13.40 -13.48 9.88
N PRO A 188 -12.50 -12.94 9.02
CA PRO A 188 -11.53 -11.95 9.43
C PRO A 188 -12.20 -10.71 10.03
N GLU A 189 -13.30 -10.24 9.46
CA GLU A 189 -14.07 -9.09 9.95
C GLU A 189 -14.57 -9.31 11.38
N GLN A 190 -15.06 -10.51 11.68
CA GLN A 190 -15.55 -10.86 13.02
C GLN A 190 -14.42 -10.99 14.05
N LEU A 191 -13.24 -11.44 13.62
CA LEU A 191 -12.10 -11.62 14.50
C LEU A 191 -11.34 -10.33 14.80
N LEU A 192 -11.22 -9.44 13.79
CA LEU A 192 -10.32 -8.31 13.82
C LEU A 192 -11.01 -6.96 14.06
N ALA A 193 -12.34 -6.81 13.89
CA ALA A 193 -13.02 -5.56 14.17
C ALA A 193 -12.80 -5.11 15.63
N GLY A 194 -12.28 -3.89 15.83
CA GLY A 194 -11.83 -3.38 17.12
C GLY A 194 -10.52 -3.99 17.64
N ARG A 195 -9.83 -4.79 16.80
CA ARG A 195 -8.61 -5.52 17.16
C ARG A 195 -7.55 -5.50 16.05
N ALA A 196 -7.70 -4.68 15.03
CA ALA A 196 -6.78 -4.62 13.90
C ALA A 196 -5.34 -4.33 14.33
N HIS A 197 -5.14 -3.66 15.47
CA HIS A 197 -3.81 -3.39 16.03
C HIS A 197 -2.95 -4.66 16.22
N PHE A 198 -3.53 -5.82 16.51
CA PHE A 198 -2.77 -7.08 16.60
C PHE A 198 -2.21 -7.51 15.25
N LEU A 199 -3.01 -7.38 14.19
CA LEU A 199 -2.57 -7.71 12.83
C LEU A 199 -1.51 -6.69 12.36
N ILE A 200 -1.77 -5.40 12.53
CA ILE A 200 -0.85 -4.32 12.15
C ILE A 200 0.49 -4.48 12.88
N ALA A 201 0.46 -4.71 14.20
CA ALA A 201 1.68 -4.95 14.96
C ALA A 201 2.44 -6.17 14.43
N TRP A 202 1.76 -7.31 14.24
CA TRP A 202 2.39 -8.52 13.75
C TRP A 202 3.05 -8.33 12.39
N VAL A 203 2.39 -7.63 11.46
CA VAL A 203 2.92 -7.37 10.12
C VAL A 203 4.22 -6.56 10.21
N PHE A 204 4.22 -5.43 10.89
CA PHE A 204 5.41 -4.59 10.99
C PHE A 204 6.53 -5.26 11.82
N ASP A 205 6.20 -5.98 12.89
CA ASP A 205 7.19 -6.70 13.70
C ASP A 205 7.91 -7.82 12.92
N ASN A 206 7.29 -8.35 11.86
CA ASN A 206 7.87 -9.44 11.06
C ASN A 206 8.47 -9.01 9.73
N PHE A 207 8.11 -7.83 9.20
CA PHE A 207 8.53 -7.40 7.86
C PHE A 207 9.36 -6.13 7.82
N LEU A 208 9.52 -5.41 8.93
CA LEU A 208 10.51 -4.35 9.08
C LEU A 208 11.85 -4.93 9.49
N LEU A 209 12.92 -4.50 8.85
CA LEU A 209 14.29 -4.70 9.34
C LEU A 209 14.67 -3.64 10.39
N ASP A 210 14.29 -2.37 10.15
CA ASP A 210 14.38 -1.31 11.15
C ASP A 210 13.02 -1.13 11.86
N GLN A 211 12.92 -1.72 13.06
CA GLN A 211 11.69 -1.63 13.87
C GLN A 211 11.35 -0.19 14.30
N GLY A 212 12.30 0.74 14.23
CA GLY A 212 12.08 2.16 14.52
C GLY A 212 11.48 2.94 13.35
N ALA A 213 11.46 2.38 12.15
CA ALA A 213 10.99 3.07 10.95
C ALA A 213 9.49 3.39 10.99
N VAL A 214 8.68 2.52 11.61
CA VAL A 214 7.22 2.72 11.81
C VAL A 214 6.95 2.79 13.31
N THR A 215 6.77 4.01 13.81
CA THR A 215 6.58 4.29 15.23
C THR A 215 5.22 3.77 15.74
N PRO A 216 5.01 3.66 17.06
CA PRO A 216 3.69 3.35 17.62
C PRO A 216 2.58 4.32 17.17
N ALA A 217 2.91 5.60 16.95
CA ALA A 217 1.96 6.59 16.44
C ALA A 217 1.57 6.30 14.98
N ASP A 218 2.54 5.94 14.13
CA ASP A 218 2.28 5.53 12.74
C ASP A 218 1.42 4.27 12.67
N ARG A 219 1.74 3.27 13.51
CA ARG A 219 0.94 2.04 13.62
C ARG A 219 -0.50 2.32 14.06
N ALA A 220 -0.72 3.35 14.90
CA ALA A 220 -2.07 3.76 15.29
C ALA A 220 -2.84 4.41 14.12
N VAL A 221 -2.16 5.17 13.24
CA VAL A 221 -2.75 5.70 11.99
C VAL A 221 -3.22 4.55 11.09
N TYR A 222 -2.37 3.57 10.84
CA TYR A 222 -2.72 2.39 10.04
C TYR A 222 -3.83 1.56 10.69
N THR A 223 -3.76 1.34 12.01
CA THR A 223 -4.80 0.62 12.75
C THR A 223 -6.17 1.27 12.56
N ARG A 224 -6.27 2.60 12.69
CA ARG A 224 -7.53 3.34 12.49
C ARG A 224 -8.19 3.01 11.16
N ALA A 225 -7.40 2.85 10.09
CA ALA A 225 -7.91 2.59 8.76
C ALA A 225 -8.58 1.21 8.62
N TYR A 226 -8.13 0.23 9.40
CA TYR A 226 -8.56 -1.16 9.31
C TYR A 226 -9.31 -1.67 10.54
N ASP A 227 -9.63 -0.82 11.54
CA ASP A 227 -10.22 -1.28 12.82
C ASP A 227 -11.74 -1.51 12.78
N THR A 228 -12.36 -1.36 11.62
CA THR A 228 -13.78 -1.62 11.40
C THR A 228 -13.98 -2.86 10.52
N ALA A 229 -15.16 -3.50 10.64
CA ALA A 229 -15.51 -4.62 9.75
C ALA A 229 -15.41 -4.25 8.27
N ASP A 230 -15.83 -3.05 7.89
CA ASP A 230 -15.73 -2.55 6.52
C ASP A 230 -14.28 -2.30 6.09
N GLY A 231 -13.43 -1.77 6.97
CA GLY A 231 -12.00 -1.57 6.71
C GLY A 231 -11.28 -2.89 6.47
N ILE A 232 -11.56 -3.91 7.30
CA ILE A 232 -10.99 -5.26 7.15
C ILE A 232 -11.49 -5.90 5.85
N ARG A 233 -12.80 -5.84 5.58
CA ARG A 233 -13.40 -6.35 4.35
C ARG A 233 -12.78 -5.70 3.11
N GLY A 234 -12.59 -4.38 3.13
CA GLY A 234 -11.94 -3.66 2.05
C GLY A 234 -10.50 -4.13 1.81
N GLY A 235 -9.69 -4.21 2.86
CA GLY A 235 -8.33 -4.74 2.79
C GLY A 235 -8.26 -6.18 2.30
N ASN A 236 -9.20 -7.04 2.73
CA ASN A 236 -9.28 -8.44 2.29
C ASN A 236 -9.70 -8.58 0.82
N GLY A 237 -10.51 -7.64 0.33
CA GLY A 237 -11.03 -7.66 -1.04
C GLY A 237 -9.92 -7.77 -2.09
N TRP A 238 -8.78 -7.12 -1.89
CA TRP A 238 -7.65 -7.18 -2.81
C TRP A 238 -7.01 -8.56 -2.93
N TYR A 239 -7.07 -9.38 -1.87
CA TYR A 239 -6.60 -10.77 -1.86
C TYR A 239 -7.64 -11.72 -2.44
N GLN A 240 -8.93 -11.44 -2.23
CA GLN A 240 -10.05 -12.26 -2.71
C GLN A 240 -10.16 -12.24 -4.24
N THR A 241 -9.54 -11.27 -4.91
CA THR A 241 -9.56 -11.13 -6.37
C THR A 241 -8.35 -11.72 -7.08
N PHE A 242 -7.38 -12.33 -6.38
CA PHE A 242 -6.17 -12.88 -7.01
C PHE A 242 -6.47 -13.83 -8.17
N GLY A 243 -7.51 -14.67 -8.08
CA GLY A 243 -7.90 -15.53 -9.19
C GLY A 243 -8.31 -14.77 -10.45
N GLN A 244 -9.01 -13.64 -10.30
CA GLN A 244 -9.38 -12.75 -11.41
C GLN A 244 -8.14 -12.02 -11.93
N ASP A 245 -7.28 -11.51 -11.05
CA ASP A 245 -6.07 -10.79 -11.40
C ASP A 245 -5.10 -11.66 -12.23
N ILE A 246 -4.95 -12.95 -11.84
CA ILE A 246 -4.16 -13.93 -12.58
C ILE A 246 -4.75 -14.18 -13.99
N ALA A 247 -6.09 -14.28 -14.11
CA ALA A 247 -6.75 -14.44 -15.39
C ALA A 247 -6.57 -13.20 -16.27
N ASP A 248 -6.71 -12.01 -15.68
CA ASP A 248 -6.55 -10.73 -16.39
C ASP A 248 -5.11 -10.55 -16.89
N LEU A 249 -4.09 -10.91 -16.11
CA LEU A 249 -2.69 -10.87 -16.53
C LEU A 249 -2.47 -11.64 -17.85
N GLY A 250 -3.14 -12.77 -18.02
CA GLY A 250 -3.08 -13.56 -19.26
C GLY A 250 -3.65 -12.84 -20.50
N THR A 251 -4.35 -11.73 -20.32
CA THR A 251 -4.93 -10.90 -21.40
C THR A 251 -4.11 -9.63 -21.66
N TYR A 252 -3.15 -9.31 -20.79
CA TYR A 252 -2.39 -8.07 -20.87
C TYR A 252 -1.32 -8.13 -21.94
N GLY A 253 -1.14 -7.00 -22.65
CA GLY A 253 0.03 -6.75 -23.48
C GLY A 253 1.22 -6.29 -22.65
N GLN A 254 2.30 -5.93 -23.34
CA GLN A 254 3.43 -5.29 -22.68
C GLN A 254 3.11 -3.85 -22.30
N VAL A 255 3.64 -3.40 -21.17
CA VAL A 255 3.64 -1.99 -20.78
C VAL A 255 4.56 -1.22 -21.76
N THR A 256 4.04 -0.16 -22.35
CA THR A 256 4.75 0.66 -23.33
C THR A 256 5.49 1.85 -22.70
N ALA A 257 5.04 2.27 -21.51
CA ALA A 257 5.73 3.31 -20.74
C ALA A 257 7.01 2.77 -20.08
N PRO A 258 8.03 3.60 -19.85
CA PRO A 258 9.19 3.21 -19.05
C PRO A 258 8.78 2.66 -17.67
N MET A 259 9.40 1.56 -17.25
CA MET A 259 9.14 0.89 -15.98
C MET A 259 10.35 0.88 -15.06
N LEU A 260 10.13 1.20 -13.79
CA LEU A 260 11.07 0.99 -12.70
C LEU A 260 10.54 -0.10 -11.77
N GLY A 261 11.31 -1.16 -11.56
CA GLY A 261 11.16 -2.03 -10.40
C GLY A 261 12.07 -1.54 -9.29
N LEU A 262 11.53 -1.23 -8.13
CA LEU A 262 12.31 -0.91 -6.93
C LEU A 262 12.00 -1.97 -5.90
N VAL A 263 13.01 -2.70 -5.44
CA VAL A 263 12.80 -3.95 -4.69
C VAL A 263 13.74 -4.06 -3.50
N SER A 264 13.20 -4.57 -2.38
CA SER A 264 13.96 -4.81 -1.15
C SER A 264 14.86 -6.04 -1.24
N ASN A 265 15.75 -6.19 -0.26
CA ASN A 265 16.55 -7.39 -0.09
C ASN A 265 15.86 -8.45 0.81
N LEU A 266 14.56 -8.33 1.03
CA LEU A 266 13.80 -9.29 1.84
C LEU A 266 13.92 -10.71 1.29
N ALA A 267 13.86 -11.71 2.18
CA ALA A 267 13.93 -13.14 1.85
C ALA A 267 15.18 -13.50 1.01
N ASP A 268 16.36 -13.02 1.43
CA ASP A 268 17.64 -13.26 0.76
C ASP A 268 17.65 -12.86 -0.74
N GLY A 269 16.93 -11.78 -1.06
CA GLY A 269 16.82 -11.24 -2.42
C GLY A 269 15.95 -12.11 -3.35
N MET A 270 15.07 -12.93 -2.82
CA MET A 270 14.13 -13.74 -3.63
C MET A 270 13.23 -12.85 -4.48
N PHE A 271 12.66 -11.78 -3.88
CA PHE A 271 11.81 -10.83 -4.61
C PHE A 271 12.60 -10.07 -5.69
N ALA A 272 13.84 -9.68 -5.40
CA ALA A 272 14.71 -9.02 -6.37
C ALA A 272 14.95 -9.92 -7.60
N LYS A 273 15.34 -11.18 -7.39
CA LYS A 273 15.56 -12.15 -8.46
C LYS A 273 14.29 -12.39 -9.29
N GLN A 274 13.13 -12.46 -8.62
CA GLN A 274 11.85 -12.62 -9.32
C GLN A 274 11.53 -11.38 -10.16
N MET A 275 11.72 -10.18 -9.62
CA MET A 275 11.45 -8.93 -10.32
C MET A 275 12.39 -8.75 -11.52
N GLU A 276 13.68 -9.02 -11.36
CA GLU A 276 14.69 -9.00 -12.45
C GLU A 276 14.37 -9.99 -13.58
N ALA A 277 13.83 -11.16 -13.25
CA ALA A 277 13.45 -12.17 -14.23
C ALA A 277 12.13 -11.84 -14.96
N THR A 278 11.17 -11.21 -14.27
CA THR A 278 9.78 -11.07 -14.75
C THR A 278 9.54 -9.76 -15.46
N LEU A 279 9.94 -8.61 -14.89
CA LEU A 279 9.61 -7.30 -15.44
C LEU A 279 10.09 -7.10 -16.88
N PRO A 280 11.30 -7.57 -17.32
CA PRO A 280 11.74 -7.45 -18.70
C PRO A 280 10.86 -8.21 -19.71
N THR A 281 10.03 -9.15 -19.24
CA THR A 281 9.04 -9.84 -20.09
C THR A 281 7.75 -9.05 -20.26
N GLN A 282 7.50 -8.10 -19.36
CA GLN A 282 6.25 -7.33 -19.25
C GLN A 282 6.35 -5.92 -19.84
N GLY A 283 7.54 -5.45 -20.20
CA GLY A 283 7.77 -4.15 -20.83
C GLY A 283 9.09 -4.09 -21.59
N SER A 284 9.24 -3.12 -22.47
CA SER A 284 10.42 -2.97 -23.33
C SER A 284 11.50 -2.02 -22.77
N ASP A 285 11.12 -1.11 -21.90
CA ASP A 285 12.01 -0.14 -21.23
C ASP A 285 11.90 -0.34 -19.71
N VAL A 286 12.71 -1.25 -19.18
CA VAL A 286 12.62 -1.71 -17.79
C VAL A 286 13.96 -1.55 -17.09
N ARG A 287 13.90 -0.97 -15.90
CA ARG A 287 15.03 -0.88 -14.97
C ARG A 287 14.62 -1.48 -13.62
N VAL A 288 15.47 -2.33 -13.04
CA VAL A 288 15.30 -2.85 -11.67
C VAL A 288 16.41 -2.30 -10.81
N VAL A 289 16.06 -1.81 -9.62
CA VAL A 289 16.97 -1.23 -8.62
C VAL A 289 16.73 -1.88 -7.28
N LEU A 290 17.78 -2.41 -6.68
CA LEU A 290 17.75 -2.97 -5.33
C LEU A 290 17.86 -1.86 -4.30
N VAL A 291 17.00 -1.89 -3.28
CA VAL A 291 17.11 -1.11 -2.05
C VAL A 291 17.79 -2.00 -1.01
N PRO A 292 19.07 -1.78 -0.72
CA PRO A 292 19.78 -2.61 0.24
C PRO A 292 19.34 -2.32 1.68
N ASP A 293 19.54 -3.29 2.57
CA ASP A 293 19.37 -3.15 4.02
C ASP A 293 17.97 -2.66 4.45
N ALA A 294 16.95 -2.99 3.67
CA ALA A 294 15.55 -2.66 3.96
C ALA A 294 14.62 -3.86 3.72
N GLY A 295 13.54 -3.94 4.49
CA GLY A 295 12.49 -4.93 4.38
C GLY A 295 11.44 -4.54 3.34
N HIS A 296 10.27 -5.21 3.43
CA HIS A 296 9.16 -4.95 2.52
C HIS A 296 8.69 -3.48 2.56
N TYR A 297 8.70 -2.87 3.73
CA TYR A 297 8.25 -1.49 3.94
C TYR A 297 9.38 -0.47 3.76
N PHE A 298 10.20 -0.65 2.73
CA PHE A 298 11.38 0.21 2.51
C PHE A 298 11.07 1.67 2.21
N VAL A 299 9.85 2.01 1.82
CA VAL A 299 9.40 3.41 1.74
C VAL A 299 9.51 4.09 3.11
N GLU A 300 9.24 3.32 4.16
CA GLU A 300 9.37 3.71 5.56
C GLU A 300 10.82 3.61 6.09
N GLU A 301 11.53 2.53 5.73
CA GLU A 301 12.84 2.19 6.27
C GLU A 301 13.99 2.92 5.57
N ALA A 302 13.88 3.12 4.25
CA ALA A 302 14.93 3.69 3.40
C ALA A 302 14.37 4.83 2.50
N PRO A 303 13.70 5.84 3.05
CA PRO A 303 13.03 6.87 2.25
C PRO A 303 13.98 7.62 1.32
N GLN A 304 15.24 7.82 1.70
CA GLN A 304 16.21 8.49 0.84
C GLN A 304 16.51 7.69 -0.43
N ALA A 305 16.62 6.36 -0.33
CA ALA A 305 16.82 5.50 -1.50
C ALA A 305 15.64 5.58 -2.48
N VAL A 306 14.41 5.66 -1.95
CA VAL A 306 13.20 5.85 -2.77
C VAL A 306 13.22 7.23 -3.45
N ILE A 307 13.54 8.29 -2.71
CA ILE A 307 13.64 9.66 -3.24
C ILE A 307 14.67 9.72 -4.38
N ASP A 308 15.85 9.16 -4.17
CA ASP A 308 16.93 9.16 -5.17
C ASP A 308 16.54 8.38 -6.43
N ALA A 309 15.94 7.19 -6.26
CA ALA A 309 15.45 6.38 -7.37
C ALA A 309 14.34 7.08 -8.16
N PHE A 310 13.38 7.71 -7.47
CA PHE A 310 12.28 8.45 -8.10
C PHE A 310 12.78 9.71 -8.82
N ASN A 311 13.70 10.45 -8.20
CA ASN A 311 14.30 11.63 -8.85
C ASN A 311 15.13 11.27 -10.09
N ALA A 312 15.77 10.10 -10.10
CA ALA A 312 16.52 9.62 -11.26
C ALA A 312 15.61 9.04 -12.37
N PHE A 313 14.43 8.58 -12.03
CA PHE A 313 13.52 7.92 -12.97
C PHE A 313 12.42 8.82 -13.52
N PHE A 314 11.73 9.54 -12.68
CA PHE A 314 10.65 10.45 -13.07
C PHE A 314 11.19 11.82 -13.52
N VAL A 315 11.93 11.89 -14.59
CA VAL A 315 12.53 13.11 -15.15
C VAL A 315 11.71 13.74 -16.25
#